data_5b4ca8cbc4f76bb02514df4390366304
#
_entry.id   5b4ca8cbc4f76bb02514df4390366304
#
_cell.length_a   1.000
_cell.length_b   1.000
_cell.length_c   1.000
_cell.angle_alpha   90.00
_cell.angle_beta   90.00
_cell.angle_gamma   90.00
#
_symmetry.space_group_name_H-M   'P 1'
#
loop_
_entity.id
_entity.type
_entity.pdbx_description
1 polymer ?
#
loop_
_entity_poly.entity_id
_entity_poly.type
_entity_poly.pdbx_seq_one_letter_code
_entity_poly.pdbx_strand_id
1 'polypeptide(L)'
;MSFLSWTVLLVGAWAVINGLLHDIFVLRSEHGKVYDRNLLRLLMDGHILITCGVFQMLTYRGINTHALWTYCVAGIASISLIIYCAMILPFLKSVVTTVINIVLVVLVLVSYFGN
;
A
#
# COMPACT_ATOMS: atom_id res chain seq x y z
N MET A 1 -13.70 -15.47 7.87
CA MET A 1 -13.08 -14.16 7.73
C MET A 1 -14.10 -13.13 7.26
N SER A 2 -14.02 -11.91 7.79
CA SER A 2 -14.88 -10.83 7.36
C SER A 2 -14.47 -10.30 5.98
N PHE A 3 -15.39 -9.58 5.34
CA PHE A 3 -15.10 -8.93 4.07
C PHE A 3 -13.90 -7.98 4.18
N LEU A 4 -13.81 -7.25 5.29
CA LEU A 4 -12.69 -6.30 5.52
C LEU A 4 -11.35 -7.04 5.63
N SER A 5 -11.31 -8.20 6.29
CA SER A 5 -10.08 -9.01 6.38
C SER A 5 -9.57 -9.41 5.01
N TRP A 6 -10.45 -9.88 4.15
CA TRP A 6 -10.08 -10.20 2.78
C TRP A 6 -9.62 -8.97 2.02
N THR A 7 -10.30 -7.84 2.23
CA THR A 7 -9.96 -6.60 1.54
C THR A 7 -8.55 -6.12 1.92
N VAL A 8 -8.20 -6.09 3.21
CA VAL A 8 -6.85 -5.66 3.61
C VAL A 8 -5.78 -6.61 3.08
N LEU A 9 -6.08 -7.90 3.03
CA LEU A 9 -5.14 -8.89 2.51
C LEU A 9 -4.92 -8.70 1.02
N LEU A 10 -5.98 -8.52 0.24
CA LEU A 10 -5.89 -8.36 -1.21
C LEU A 10 -5.26 -7.01 -1.60
N VAL A 11 -5.65 -5.93 -0.93
CA VAL A 11 -5.08 -4.60 -1.20
C VAL A 11 -3.61 -4.58 -0.83
N GLY A 12 -3.24 -5.17 0.31
CA GLY A 12 -1.85 -5.27 0.72
C GLY A 12 -1.02 -6.08 -0.26
N ALA A 13 -1.54 -7.23 -0.72
CA ALA A 13 -0.87 -8.05 -1.73
C ALA A 13 -0.67 -7.29 -3.05
N TRP A 14 -1.69 -6.54 -3.47
CA TRP A 14 -1.60 -5.69 -4.66
C TRP A 14 -0.46 -4.68 -4.54
N ALA A 15 -0.36 -3.99 -3.38
CA ALA A 15 0.68 -3.01 -3.14
C ALA A 15 2.07 -3.66 -3.14
N VAL A 16 2.22 -4.80 -2.49
CA VAL A 16 3.50 -5.53 -2.44
C VAL A 16 3.94 -5.95 -3.84
N ILE A 17 3.03 -6.54 -4.62
CA ILE A 17 3.34 -6.99 -5.98
C ILE A 17 3.74 -5.80 -6.86
N ASN A 18 2.99 -4.71 -6.79
CA ASN A 18 3.31 -3.51 -7.57
C ASN A 18 4.66 -2.91 -7.16
N GLY A 19 4.97 -2.88 -5.87
CA GLY A 19 6.25 -2.39 -5.38
C GLY A 19 7.41 -3.25 -5.86
N LEU A 20 7.27 -4.57 -5.81
CA LEU A 20 8.29 -5.49 -6.31
C LEU A 20 8.50 -5.34 -7.82
N LEU A 21 7.42 -5.28 -8.59
CA LEU A 21 7.51 -5.09 -10.03
C LEU A 21 8.16 -3.76 -10.38
N HIS A 22 7.81 -2.70 -9.65
CA HIS A 22 8.41 -1.39 -9.86
C HIS A 22 9.92 -1.44 -9.63
N ASP A 23 10.38 -2.04 -8.53
CA ASP A 23 11.80 -2.12 -8.21
C ASP A 23 12.55 -2.99 -9.24
N ILE A 24 11.98 -4.12 -9.63
CA ILE A 24 12.59 -4.97 -10.66
C ILE A 24 12.72 -4.20 -11.97
N PHE A 25 11.68 -3.47 -12.35
CA PHE A 25 11.67 -2.70 -13.59
C PHE A 25 12.74 -1.61 -13.56
N VAL A 26 12.87 -0.91 -12.42
CA VAL A 26 13.89 0.14 -12.25
C VAL A 26 15.29 -0.45 -12.34
N LEU A 27 15.54 -1.60 -11.68
CA LEU A 27 16.85 -2.23 -11.71
C LEU A 27 17.25 -2.72 -13.10
N ARG A 28 16.28 -3.07 -13.94
CA ARG A 28 16.52 -3.50 -15.33
C ARG A 28 16.62 -2.34 -16.32
N SER A 29 16.25 -1.13 -15.87
CA SER A 29 16.32 0.07 -16.70
C SER A 29 17.75 0.64 -16.71
N GLU A 30 17.95 1.72 -17.47
CA GLU A 30 19.22 2.42 -17.49
C GLU A 30 19.61 2.94 -16.11
N HIS A 31 18.63 3.28 -15.27
CA HIS A 31 18.88 3.75 -13.91
C HIS A 31 19.53 2.69 -13.02
N GLY A 32 19.33 1.41 -13.31
CA GLY A 32 19.91 0.30 -12.55
C GLY A 32 21.39 0.08 -12.77
N LYS A 33 22.00 0.71 -13.79
CA LYS A 33 23.40 0.51 -14.14
C LYS A 33 24.39 1.17 -13.18
N VAL A 34 23.96 2.27 -12.55
CA VAL A 34 24.81 3.05 -11.65
C VAL A 34 24.05 3.32 -10.37
N TYR A 35 24.69 3.06 -9.22
CA TYR A 35 24.09 3.36 -7.92
C TYR A 35 24.28 4.84 -7.62
N ASP A 36 23.23 5.62 -7.84
CA ASP A 36 23.22 7.06 -7.59
C ASP A 36 21.94 7.45 -6.83
N ARG A 37 21.80 8.76 -6.58
CA ARG A 37 20.65 9.29 -5.85
C ARG A 37 19.33 9.03 -6.58
N ASN A 38 19.34 9.10 -7.90
CA ASN A 38 18.13 8.86 -8.70
C ASN A 38 17.68 7.42 -8.58
N LEU A 39 18.60 6.46 -8.66
CA LEU A 39 18.28 5.05 -8.47
C LEU A 39 17.71 4.79 -7.08
N LEU A 40 18.34 5.35 -6.05
CA LEU A 40 17.87 5.21 -4.67
C LEU A 40 16.44 5.70 -4.51
N ARG A 41 16.12 6.89 -5.06
CA ARG A 41 14.76 7.44 -5.00
C ARG A 41 13.75 6.54 -5.68
N LEU A 42 14.09 6.02 -6.87
CA LEU A 42 13.19 5.15 -7.61
C LEU A 42 12.94 3.83 -6.86
N LEU A 43 13.98 3.27 -6.23
CA LEU A 43 13.82 2.05 -5.42
C LEU A 43 13.00 2.32 -4.17
N MET A 44 13.13 3.49 -3.55
CA MET A 44 12.34 3.86 -2.39
C MET A 44 10.85 3.99 -2.72
N ASP A 45 10.52 4.40 -3.95
CA ASP A 45 9.13 4.44 -4.40
C ASP A 45 8.48 3.06 -4.36
N GLY A 46 9.18 2.03 -4.84
CA GLY A 46 8.70 0.66 -4.73
C GLY A 46 8.69 0.16 -3.30
N HIS A 47 9.70 0.54 -2.51
CA HIS A 47 9.82 0.11 -1.12
C HIS A 47 8.65 0.60 -0.26
N ILE A 48 8.19 1.82 -0.46
CA ILE A 48 7.04 2.34 0.31
C ILE A 48 5.78 1.54 0.03
N LEU A 49 5.58 1.12 -1.22
CA LEU A 49 4.46 0.26 -1.60
C LEU A 49 4.55 -1.09 -0.89
N ILE A 50 5.74 -1.69 -0.89
CA ILE A 50 5.98 -2.99 -0.24
C ILE A 50 5.73 -2.87 1.26
N THR A 51 6.30 -1.88 1.91
CA THR A 51 6.20 -1.71 3.36
C THR A 51 4.75 -1.49 3.79
N CYS A 52 4.05 -0.57 3.14
CA CYS A 52 2.64 -0.31 3.47
C CYS A 52 1.76 -1.51 3.16
N GLY A 53 2.03 -2.22 2.07
CA GLY A 53 1.29 -3.43 1.72
C GLY A 53 1.46 -4.54 2.75
N VAL A 54 2.69 -4.73 3.25
CA VAL A 54 2.94 -5.72 4.31
C VAL A 54 2.19 -5.36 5.58
N PHE A 55 2.20 -4.08 5.98
CA PHE A 55 1.44 -3.65 7.16
C PHE A 55 -0.05 -3.88 6.98
N GLN A 56 -0.60 -3.61 5.80
CA GLN A 56 -2.01 -3.90 5.52
C GLN A 56 -2.30 -5.41 5.66
N MET A 57 -1.45 -6.25 5.11
CA MET A 57 -1.63 -7.70 5.19
C MET A 57 -1.56 -8.22 6.62
N LEU A 58 -0.67 -7.66 7.44
CA LEU A 58 -0.52 -8.09 8.84
C LEU A 58 -1.74 -7.76 9.69
N THR A 59 -2.58 -6.83 9.27
CA THR A 59 -3.76 -6.45 10.06
C THR A 59 -4.93 -7.41 9.94
N TYR A 60 -4.89 -8.37 8.98
CA TYR A 60 -6.08 -9.16 8.70
C TYR A 60 -6.56 -10.00 9.89
N ARG A 61 -5.64 -10.54 10.70
CA ARG A 61 -6.01 -11.31 11.89
C ARG A 61 -6.66 -10.45 12.96
N GLY A 62 -6.07 -9.29 13.22
CA GLY A 62 -6.59 -8.38 14.24
C GLY A 62 -7.94 -7.79 13.87
N ILE A 63 -8.22 -7.61 12.58
CA ILE A 63 -9.52 -7.16 12.12
C ILE A 63 -10.58 -8.21 12.45
N ASN A 64 -10.27 -9.50 12.29
CA ASN A 64 -11.18 -10.57 12.66
C ASN A 64 -11.51 -10.58 14.17
N THR A 65 -10.57 -10.16 15.01
CA THR A 65 -10.75 -10.07 16.46
C THR A 65 -11.18 -8.69 16.93
N HIS A 66 -11.44 -7.76 16.03
CA HIS A 66 -11.83 -6.37 16.31
C HIS A 66 -10.83 -5.61 17.18
N ALA A 67 -9.54 -5.91 17.03
CA ALA A 67 -8.49 -5.21 17.75
C ALA A 67 -8.31 -3.79 17.21
N LEU A 68 -8.39 -2.78 18.07
CA LEU A 68 -8.29 -1.37 17.70
C LEU A 68 -6.98 -1.06 16.96
N TRP A 69 -5.87 -1.64 17.39
CA TRP A 69 -4.58 -1.36 16.77
C TRP A 69 -4.55 -1.72 15.29
N THR A 70 -5.28 -2.77 14.89
CA THR A 70 -5.31 -3.18 13.49
C THR A 70 -6.05 -2.20 12.62
N TYR A 71 -7.14 -1.62 13.12
CA TYR A 71 -7.85 -0.58 12.39
C TYR A 71 -6.97 0.66 12.23
N CYS A 72 -6.23 1.02 13.27
CA CYS A 72 -5.29 2.15 13.21
C CYS A 72 -4.18 1.90 12.20
N VAL A 73 -3.54 0.73 12.23
CA VAL A 73 -2.44 0.39 11.31
C VAL A 73 -2.94 0.34 9.86
N ALA A 74 -4.07 -0.32 9.62
CA ALA A 74 -4.64 -0.39 8.26
C ALA A 74 -4.98 1.01 7.74
N GLY A 75 -5.57 1.85 8.58
CA GLY A 75 -5.91 3.22 8.21
C GLY A 75 -4.68 4.06 7.90
N ILE A 76 -3.66 4.01 8.75
CA ILE A 76 -2.43 4.77 8.56
C ILE A 76 -1.71 4.32 7.27
N ALA A 77 -1.57 3.02 7.08
CA ALA A 77 -0.92 2.48 5.88
C ALA A 77 -1.66 2.89 4.61
N SER A 78 -2.99 2.81 4.62
CA SER A 78 -3.80 3.17 3.45
C SER A 78 -3.75 4.66 3.17
N ILE A 79 -3.82 5.51 4.20
CA ILE A 79 -3.71 6.96 4.04
C ILE A 79 -2.32 7.33 3.51
N SER A 80 -1.27 6.70 4.02
CA SER A 80 0.10 6.92 3.54
C SER A 80 0.23 6.58 2.06
N LEU A 81 -0.35 5.47 1.63
CA LEU A 81 -0.35 5.09 0.21
C LEU A 81 -1.15 6.07 -0.65
N ILE A 82 -2.29 6.56 -0.15
CA ILE A 82 -3.10 7.55 -0.87
C ILE A 82 -2.29 8.84 -1.09
N ILE A 83 -1.67 9.35 -0.03
CA ILE A 83 -0.85 10.56 -0.11
C ILE A 83 0.30 10.35 -1.08
N TYR A 84 1.03 9.24 -0.95
CA TYR A 84 2.14 8.92 -1.82
C TYR A 84 1.71 8.83 -3.29
N CYS A 85 0.64 8.07 -3.56
CA CYS A 85 0.14 7.89 -4.92
C CYS A 85 -0.38 9.20 -5.52
N ALA A 86 -0.99 10.06 -4.70
CA ALA A 86 -1.44 11.38 -5.16
C ALA A 86 -0.25 12.26 -5.56
N MET A 87 0.85 12.20 -4.81
CA MET A 87 2.06 12.96 -5.12
C MET A 87 2.72 12.53 -6.43
N ILE A 88 2.70 11.23 -6.73
CA ILE A 88 3.34 10.70 -7.93
C ILE A 88 2.39 10.59 -9.13
N LEU A 89 1.11 10.87 -8.94
CA LEU A 89 0.09 10.68 -9.98
C LEU A 89 0.43 11.39 -11.32
N PRO A 90 0.96 12.65 -11.31
CA PRO A 90 1.34 13.29 -12.57
C PRO A 90 2.48 12.58 -13.33
N PHE A 91 3.27 11.80 -12.65
CA PHE A 91 4.45 11.14 -13.21
C PHE A 91 4.22 9.66 -13.48
N LEU A 92 3.55 8.99 -12.55
CA LEU A 92 3.23 7.57 -12.62
C LEU A 92 1.73 7.40 -12.43
N LYS A 93 1.06 6.78 -13.37
CA LYS A 93 -0.40 6.63 -13.33
C LYS A 93 -0.80 5.58 -12.30
N SER A 94 -0.84 5.98 -11.04
CA SER A 94 -1.17 5.12 -9.90
C SER A 94 -2.65 5.22 -9.49
N VAL A 95 -3.54 5.52 -10.43
CA VAL A 95 -4.96 5.72 -10.17
C VAL A 95 -5.61 4.51 -9.51
N VAL A 96 -5.30 3.30 -10.00
CA VAL A 96 -5.90 2.07 -9.47
C VAL A 96 -5.52 1.88 -8.00
N THR A 97 -4.24 2.02 -7.66
CA THR A 97 -3.77 1.88 -6.29
C THR A 97 -4.40 2.95 -5.38
N THR A 98 -4.52 4.19 -5.87
CA THR A 98 -5.15 5.26 -5.12
C THR A 98 -6.62 4.93 -4.82
N VAL A 99 -7.37 4.51 -5.84
CA VAL A 99 -8.80 4.21 -5.68
C VAL A 99 -9.02 3.05 -4.72
N ILE A 100 -8.28 1.95 -4.85
CA ILE A 100 -8.46 0.80 -3.96
C ILE A 100 -8.10 1.12 -2.52
N ASN A 101 -7.13 1.99 -2.29
CA ASN A 101 -6.77 2.42 -0.93
C ASN A 101 -7.81 3.38 -0.35
N ILE A 102 -8.42 4.25 -1.14
CA ILE A 102 -9.54 5.08 -0.70
C ILE A 102 -10.71 4.18 -0.27
N VAL A 103 -11.06 3.18 -1.07
CA VAL A 103 -12.09 2.22 -0.72
C VAL A 103 -11.75 1.51 0.58
N LEU A 104 -10.51 1.08 0.75
CA LEU A 104 -10.08 0.41 1.98
C LEU A 104 -10.22 1.32 3.21
N VAL A 105 -9.82 2.59 3.12
CA VAL A 105 -9.98 3.55 4.22
C VAL A 105 -11.45 3.70 4.60
N VAL A 106 -12.33 3.83 3.61
CA VAL A 106 -13.78 3.94 3.85
C VAL A 106 -14.28 2.69 4.56
N LEU A 107 -13.88 1.50 4.10
CA LEU A 107 -14.30 0.24 4.73
C LEU A 107 -13.79 0.13 6.17
N VAL A 108 -12.56 0.56 6.44
CA VAL A 108 -12.00 0.55 7.80
C VAL A 108 -12.81 1.47 8.71
N LEU A 109 -13.11 2.68 8.26
CA LEU A 109 -13.88 3.65 9.05
C LEU A 109 -15.30 3.14 9.29
N VAL A 110 -15.97 2.65 8.26
CA VAL A 110 -17.34 2.11 8.39
C VAL A 110 -17.36 0.92 9.33
N SER A 111 -16.39 0.02 9.21
CA SER A 111 -16.33 -1.17 10.06
C SER A 111 -16.07 -0.81 11.53
N TYR A 112 -15.19 0.16 11.77
CA TYR A 112 -14.87 0.58 13.14
C TYR A 112 -16.04 1.31 13.79
N PHE A 113 -16.64 2.28 13.10
CA PHE A 113 -17.73 3.08 13.66
C PHE A 113 -19.10 2.42 13.55
N GLY A 114 -19.24 1.45 12.64
CA GLY A 114 -20.48 0.71 12.46
C GLY A 114 -20.71 -0.42 13.45
N ASN A 115 -19.71 -0.73 14.23
CA ASN A 115 -19.81 -1.73 15.31
C ASN A 115 -19.97 -1.00 16.66
#